data_e87700230eee8b3dc7fa9f041b0f5df1
#
_entry.id   e87700230eee8b3dc7fa9f041b0f5df1
#
_cell.length_a   1.000
_cell.length_b   1.000
_cell.length_c   1.000
_cell.angle_alpha   90.00
_cell.angle_beta   90.00
_cell.angle_gamma   90.00
#
_symmetry.space_group_name_H-M   'P 1'
#
loop_
_entity.id
_entity.type
_entity.pdbx_description
1 polymer ?
#
loop_
_entity_poly.entity_id
_entity_poly.type
_entity_poly.pdbx_seq_one_letter_code
_entity_poly.pdbx_strand_id
1 'polypeptide(L)'
;MNNNLNKTIILTGMMGCGKTTVGRALASKLKRKFYDSDQEFSRASGLSIYEAFATYGEHYFRNGEQRVIERLLEKKGLIVIGVGGGAFTNNELRSIINKKSVTIWLNANNNTLYKRLKNNTKSRPLLNSLNLKKSINTILNDRIKFYNQAQIHIKVDKLIISEIVDKIIKELENQKIKL
;
A
#
# COMPACT_ATOMS: atom_id res chain seq x y z
N MET A 1 15.12 -14.45 20.24
CA MET A 1 14.66 -13.20 20.91
C MET A 1 14.00 -12.33 19.85
N ASN A 2 12.68 -12.12 19.96
CA ASN A 2 11.92 -11.39 18.94
C ASN A 2 12.21 -9.89 19.03
N ASN A 3 13.07 -9.39 18.15
CA ASN A 3 13.30 -7.96 17.94
C ASN A 3 12.13 -7.30 17.16
N ASN A 4 10.90 -7.44 17.66
CA ASN A 4 9.73 -6.73 17.11
C ASN A 4 9.63 -5.27 17.59
N LEU A 5 10.75 -4.72 18.03
CA LEU A 5 10.86 -3.38 18.56
C LEU A 5 11.00 -2.38 17.41
N ASN A 6 10.06 -1.47 17.30
CA ASN A 6 10.21 -0.26 16.49
C ASN A 6 10.44 -0.50 14.99
N LYS A 7 9.50 -1.19 14.32
CA LYS A 7 9.55 -1.37 12.86
C LYS A 7 8.75 -0.32 12.12
N THR A 8 9.18 -0.01 10.91
CA THR A 8 8.38 0.68 9.90
C THR A 8 7.10 -0.10 9.64
N ILE A 9 5.97 0.58 9.47
CA ILE A 9 4.70 -0.02 9.08
C ILE A 9 4.48 0.19 7.59
N ILE A 10 4.19 -0.90 6.87
CA ILE A 10 3.82 -0.83 5.46
C ILE A 10 2.37 -1.22 5.26
N LEU A 11 1.61 -0.33 4.61
CA LEU A 11 0.25 -0.59 4.17
C LEU A 11 0.28 -1.05 2.71
N THR A 12 -0.20 -2.26 2.46
CA THR A 12 -0.38 -2.82 1.11
C THR A 12 -1.86 -3.08 0.81
N GLY A 13 -2.16 -3.38 -0.44
CA GLY A 13 -3.51 -3.71 -0.90
C GLY A 13 -3.87 -3.00 -2.22
N MET A 14 -5.04 -3.35 -2.74
CA MET A 14 -5.53 -2.85 -4.02
C MET A 14 -5.62 -1.31 -4.06
N MET A 15 -5.48 -0.72 -5.24
CA MET A 15 -5.82 0.68 -5.44
C MET A 15 -7.27 0.96 -4.99
N GLY A 16 -7.51 2.10 -4.33
CA GLY A 16 -8.83 2.42 -3.78
C GLY A 16 -9.16 1.77 -2.43
N CYS A 17 -8.32 0.88 -1.86
CA CYS A 17 -8.59 0.31 -0.53
C CYS A 17 -8.39 1.30 0.63
N GLY A 18 -7.73 2.46 0.40
CA GLY A 18 -7.62 3.53 1.40
C GLY A 18 -6.25 3.70 2.04
N LYS A 19 -5.18 3.13 1.46
CA LYS A 19 -3.81 3.19 2.02
C LYS A 19 -3.36 4.58 2.41
N THR A 20 -3.52 5.56 1.52
CA THR A 20 -3.08 6.94 1.78
C THR A 20 -3.86 7.59 2.92
N THR A 21 -5.18 7.42 2.94
CA THR A 21 -6.05 8.02 3.97
C THR A 21 -5.85 7.37 5.34
N VAL A 22 -5.89 6.04 5.37
CA VAL A 22 -5.65 5.25 6.59
C VAL A 22 -4.20 5.44 7.08
N GLY A 23 -3.24 5.46 6.16
CA GLY A 23 -1.83 5.64 6.49
C GLY A 23 -1.53 6.98 7.13
N ARG A 24 -2.11 8.06 6.64
CA ARG A 24 -1.99 9.40 7.27
C ARG A 24 -2.62 9.42 8.67
N ALA A 25 -3.82 8.86 8.83
CA ALA A 25 -4.49 8.81 10.11
C ALA A 25 -3.73 7.94 11.14
N LEU A 26 -3.24 6.76 10.71
CA LEU A 26 -2.42 5.89 11.52
C LEU A 26 -1.10 6.57 11.94
N ALA A 27 -0.41 7.19 11.00
CA ALA A 27 0.84 7.90 11.26
C ALA A 27 0.65 9.05 12.26
N SER A 28 -0.42 9.84 12.09
CA SER A 28 -0.79 10.90 13.05
C SER A 28 -1.02 10.34 14.44
N LYS A 29 -1.82 9.27 14.57
CA LYS A 29 -2.12 8.63 15.87
C LYS A 29 -0.88 8.05 16.55
N LEU A 30 0.08 7.52 15.77
CA LEU A 30 1.34 6.97 16.26
C LEU A 30 2.46 8.02 16.36
N LYS A 31 2.20 9.30 16.08
CA LYS A 31 3.21 10.38 16.01
C LYS A 31 4.38 10.04 15.08
N ARG A 32 4.10 9.40 13.93
CA ARG A 32 5.05 9.00 12.90
C ARG A 32 4.87 9.82 11.63
N LYS A 33 5.87 9.83 10.75
CA LYS A 33 5.74 10.40 9.40
C LYS A 33 5.07 9.37 8.47
N PHE A 34 4.21 9.86 7.57
CA PHE A 34 3.61 9.07 6.51
C PHE A 34 4.28 9.37 5.16
N TYR A 35 4.57 8.33 4.39
CA TYR A 35 5.03 8.40 3.01
C TYR A 35 4.15 7.54 2.11
N ASP A 36 3.84 8.06 0.92
CA ASP A 36 3.15 7.33 -0.14
C ASP A 36 4.17 7.06 -1.25
N SER A 37 4.42 5.78 -1.58
CA SER A 37 5.46 5.43 -2.55
C SER A 37 5.20 6.01 -3.93
N ASP A 38 3.92 6.12 -4.32
CA ASP A 38 3.52 6.68 -5.62
C ASP A 38 3.85 8.19 -5.67
N GLN A 39 3.59 8.92 -4.57
CA GLN A 39 3.94 10.34 -4.45
C GLN A 39 5.46 10.55 -4.41
N GLU A 40 6.18 9.70 -3.68
CA GLU A 40 7.65 9.78 -3.62
C GLU A 40 8.30 9.45 -4.96
N PHE A 41 7.73 8.51 -5.74
CA PHE A 41 8.16 8.26 -7.11
C PHE A 41 7.97 9.50 -7.98
N SER A 42 6.79 10.10 -7.95
CA SER A 42 6.51 11.30 -8.74
C SER A 42 7.43 12.47 -8.38
N ARG A 43 7.74 12.65 -7.09
CA ARG A 43 8.71 13.67 -6.64
C ARG A 43 10.13 13.40 -7.14
N ALA A 44 10.55 12.13 -7.15
CA ALA A 44 11.91 11.75 -7.54
C ALA A 44 12.12 11.75 -9.04
N SER A 45 11.09 11.38 -9.83
CA SER A 45 11.18 11.29 -11.29
C SER A 45 10.74 12.56 -12.02
N GLY A 46 9.99 13.44 -11.35
CA GLY A 46 9.31 14.58 -12.00
C GLY A 46 8.08 14.18 -12.85
N LEU A 47 7.72 12.88 -12.88
CA LEU A 47 6.66 12.33 -13.70
C LEU A 47 5.47 11.88 -12.85
N SER A 48 4.26 12.05 -13.35
CA SER A 48 3.12 11.32 -12.81
C SER A 48 3.24 9.82 -13.13
N ILE A 49 2.53 8.98 -12.37
CA ILE A 49 2.47 7.54 -12.65
C ILE A 49 1.98 7.27 -14.08
N TYR A 50 0.97 8.02 -14.51
CA TYR A 50 0.42 7.88 -15.86
C TYR A 50 1.47 8.19 -16.95
N GLU A 51 2.21 9.31 -16.83
CA GLU A 51 3.29 9.68 -17.75
C GLU A 51 4.41 8.65 -17.77
N ALA A 52 4.81 8.15 -16.60
CA ALA A 52 5.82 7.11 -16.51
C ALA A 52 5.42 5.84 -17.27
N PHE A 53 4.16 5.40 -17.13
CA PHE A 53 3.63 4.24 -17.86
C PHE A 53 3.51 4.52 -19.37
N ALA A 54 2.99 5.70 -19.75
CA ALA A 54 2.75 6.04 -21.14
C ALA A 54 4.05 6.23 -21.95
N THR A 55 5.07 6.83 -21.33
CA THR A 55 6.33 7.18 -22.00
C THR A 55 7.38 6.07 -21.91
N TYR A 56 7.51 5.43 -20.76
CA TYR A 56 8.61 4.49 -20.47
C TYR A 56 8.15 3.06 -20.16
N GLY A 57 6.84 2.83 -20.05
CA GLY A 57 6.25 1.53 -19.78
C GLY A 57 6.26 1.12 -18.30
N GLU A 58 5.57 0.00 -18.01
CA GLU A 58 5.41 -0.50 -16.65
C GLU A 58 6.75 -0.87 -16.00
N HIS A 59 7.68 -1.44 -16.75
CA HIS A 59 8.99 -1.87 -16.22
C HIS A 59 9.78 -0.72 -15.62
N TYR A 60 9.83 0.42 -16.31
CA TYR A 60 10.47 1.64 -15.80
C TYR A 60 9.86 2.10 -14.47
N PHE A 61 8.53 2.17 -14.42
CA PHE A 61 7.82 2.53 -13.20
C PHE A 61 8.14 1.57 -12.05
N ARG A 62 8.10 0.24 -12.29
CA ARG A 62 8.36 -0.76 -11.25
C ARG A 62 9.78 -0.69 -10.69
N ASN A 63 10.76 -0.44 -11.53
CA ASN A 63 12.14 -0.23 -11.08
C ASN A 63 12.27 1.04 -10.22
N GLY A 64 11.62 2.11 -10.61
CA GLY A 64 11.59 3.35 -9.83
C GLY A 64 10.84 3.20 -8.51
N GLU A 65 9.68 2.53 -8.52
CA GLU A 65 8.88 2.20 -7.34
C GLU A 65 9.69 1.39 -6.31
N GLN A 66 10.40 0.37 -6.77
CA GLN A 66 11.28 -0.45 -5.93
C GLN A 66 12.36 0.39 -5.25
N ARG A 67 13.12 1.19 -6.02
CA ARG A 67 14.19 2.07 -5.50
C ARG A 67 13.65 3.06 -4.46
N VAL A 68 12.46 3.61 -4.68
CA VAL A 68 11.81 4.52 -3.74
C VAL A 68 11.47 3.81 -2.44
N ILE A 69 10.88 2.61 -2.51
CA ILE A 69 10.50 1.86 -1.32
C ILE A 69 11.74 1.42 -0.53
N GLU A 70 12.78 0.94 -1.19
CA GLU A 70 14.05 0.57 -0.56
C GLU A 70 14.67 1.77 0.18
N ARG A 71 14.74 2.93 -0.47
CA ARG A 71 15.21 4.18 0.15
C ARG A 71 14.36 4.60 1.35
N LEU A 72 13.04 4.42 1.30
CA LEU A 72 12.15 4.73 2.41
C LEU A 72 12.37 3.79 3.60
N LEU A 73 12.65 2.51 3.33
CA LEU A 73 12.95 1.51 4.36
C LEU A 73 14.29 1.73 5.07
N GLU A 74 15.17 2.52 4.48
CA GLU A 74 16.47 2.89 5.08
C GLU A 74 16.42 4.19 5.89
N LYS A 75 15.28 4.89 5.87
CA LYS A 75 15.14 6.11 6.66
C LYS A 75 15.26 5.82 8.16
N LYS A 76 16.03 6.67 8.84
CA LYS A 76 16.09 6.66 10.30
C LYS A 76 14.72 7.07 10.89
N GLY A 77 14.29 6.36 11.92
CA GLY A 77 13.03 6.62 12.62
C GLY A 77 11.87 5.74 12.15
N LEU A 78 10.81 5.79 12.93
CA LEU A 78 9.62 4.99 12.70
C LEU A 78 8.66 5.72 11.77
N ILE A 79 8.36 5.10 10.66
CA ILE A 79 7.50 5.68 9.62
C ILE A 79 6.36 4.73 9.25
N VAL A 80 5.34 5.29 8.62
CA VAL A 80 4.26 4.53 7.95
C VAL A 80 4.40 4.78 6.45
N ILE A 81 4.39 3.71 5.65
CA ILE A 81 4.50 3.79 4.19
C ILE A 81 3.26 3.14 3.57
N GLY A 82 2.57 3.86 2.68
CA GLY A 82 1.62 3.26 1.75
C GLY A 82 2.33 2.88 0.46
N VAL A 83 2.37 1.59 0.11
CA VAL A 83 3.01 1.16 -1.13
C VAL A 83 2.02 1.01 -2.27
N GLY A 84 2.46 1.25 -3.50
CA GLY A 84 1.67 1.04 -4.71
C GLY A 84 1.06 -0.36 -4.74
N GLY A 85 -0.16 -0.49 -5.32
CA GLY A 85 -0.89 -1.77 -5.28
C GLY A 85 -0.19 -2.93 -6.00
N GLY A 86 0.79 -2.65 -6.86
CA GLY A 86 1.61 -3.67 -7.54
C GLY A 86 2.95 -3.96 -6.86
N ALA A 87 3.42 -3.11 -5.95
CA ALA A 87 4.74 -3.27 -5.33
C ALA A 87 4.88 -4.63 -4.61
N PHE A 88 3.81 -5.07 -3.95
CA PHE A 88 3.81 -6.33 -3.19
C PHE A 88 3.77 -7.59 -4.07
N THR A 89 3.59 -7.45 -5.39
CA THR A 89 3.63 -8.59 -6.33
C THR A 89 5.06 -8.99 -6.72
N ASN A 90 6.03 -8.09 -6.59
CA ASN A 90 7.44 -8.39 -6.80
C ASN A 90 7.99 -9.21 -5.63
N ASN A 91 8.54 -10.39 -5.91
CA ASN A 91 9.01 -11.33 -4.89
C ASN A 91 10.20 -10.80 -4.09
N GLU A 92 11.16 -10.17 -4.76
CA GLU A 92 12.36 -9.62 -4.11
C GLU A 92 11.99 -8.45 -3.20
N LEU A 93 11.24 -7.48 -3.73
CA LEU A 93 10.79 -6.33 -2.97
C LEU A 93 9.93 -6.76 -1.78
N ARG A 94 9.00 -7.72 -1.96
CA ARG A 94 8.18 -8.26 -0.86
C ARG A 94 9.03 -8.90 0.22
N SER A 95 10.08 -9.64 -0.15
CA SER A 95 11.03 -10.22 0.81
C SER A 95 11.74 -9.14 1.64
N ILE A 96 12.22 -8.07 0.98
CA ILE A 96 12.87 -6.94 1.65
C ILE A 96 11.89 -6.24 2.60
N ILE A 97 10.69 -5.97 2.13
CA ILE A 97 9.61 -5.34 2.92
C ILE A 97 9.31 -6.18 4.17
N ASN A 98 9.07 -7.48 4.02
CA ASN A 98 8.71 -8.36 5.14
C ASN A 98 9.83 -8.50 6.17
N LYS A 99 11.10 -8.41 5.77
CA LYS A 99 12.24 -8.42 6.69
C LYS A 99 12.37 -7.12 7.49
N LYS A 100 12.17 -5.98 6.85
CA LYS A 100 12.48 -4.64 7.42
C LYS A 100 11.27 -3.94 8.05
N SER A 101 10.05 -4.44 7.87
CA SER A 101 8.82 -3.75 8.29
C SER A 101 7.77 -4.71 8.85
N VAL A 102 6.69 -4.14 9.38
CA VAL A 102 5.44 -4.85 9.64
C VAL A 102 4.49 -4.54 8.49
N THR A 103 4.00 -5.56 7.83
CA THR A 103 3.14 -5.44 6.67
C THR A 103 1.67 -5.62 7.02
N ILE A 104 0.83 -4.70 6.58
CA ILE A 104 -0.61 -4.70 6.82
C ILE A 104 -1.34 -4.63 5.49
N TRP A 105 -2.13 -5.64 5.19
CA TRP A 105 -3.03 -5.64 4.04
C TRP A 105 -4.37 -5.01 4.39
N LEU A 106 -4.69 -3.89 3.72
CA LEU A 106 -6.03 -3.30 3.74
C LEU A 106 -6.90 -4.02 2.70
N ASN A 107 -7.68 -4.98 3.18
CA ASN A 107 -8.52 -5.83 2.34
C ASN A 107 -9.90 -5.19 2.13
N ALA A 108 -10.15 -4.74 0.90
CA ALA A 108 -11.43 -4.22 0.45
C ALA A 108 -12.04 -5.14 -0.62
N ASN A 109 -13.33 -5.41 -0.54
CA ASN A 109 -14.04 -6.20 -1.53
C ASN A 109 -14.26 -5.43 -2.85
N ASN A 110 -14.61 -6.16 -3.92
CA ASN A 110 -14.80 -5.59 -5.26
C ASN A 110 -15.85 -4.46 -5.28
N ASN A 111 -16.93 -4.57 -4.51
CA ASN A 111 -17.98 -3.54 -4.48
C ASN A 111 -17.48 -2.25 -3.83
N THR A 112 -16.73 -2.35 -2.75
CA THR A 112 -16.09 -1.21 -2.08
C THR A 112 -15.07 -0.53 -3.01
N LEU A 113 -14.23 -1.31 -3.66
CA LEU A 113 -13.25 -0.80 -4.63
C LEU A 113 -13.93 -0.11 -5.81
N TYR A 114 -14.95 -0.73 -6.39
CA TYR A 114 -15.71 -0.15 -7.49
C TYR A 114 -16.34 1.20 -7.11
N LYS A 115 -17.03 1.27 -5.96
CA LYS A 115 -17.67 2.52 -5.48
C LYS A 115 -16.64 3.65 -5.34
N ARG A 116 -15.43 3.35 -4.87
CA ARG A 116 -14.36 4.35 -4.65
C ARG A 116 -13.62 4.74 -5.94
N LEU A 117 -13.56 3.84 -6.92
CA LEU A 117 -12.77 4.03 -8.14
C LEU A 117 -13.57 4.55 -9.33
N LYS A 118 -14.90 4.38 -9.35
CA LYS A 118 -15.76 4.71 -10.50
C LYS A 118 -15.61 6.15 -11.03
N ASN A 119 -15.28 7.09 -10.15
CA ASN A 119 -15.11 8.51 -10.49
C ASN A 119 -13.63 8.93 -10.61
N ASN A 120 -12.68 7.99 -10.50
CA ASN A 120 -11.25 8.31 -10.49
C ASN A 120 -10.41 7.23 -11.19
N THR A 121 -10.70 7.00 -12.47
CA THR A 121 -9.99 6.02 -13.31
C THR A 121 -8.86 6.65 -14.12
N LYS A 122 -8.98 7.93 -14.49
CA LYS A 122 -8.07 8.62 -15.42
C LYS A 122 -6.59 8.59 -14.99
N SER A 123 -6.32 8.62 -13.69
CA SER A 123 -4.95 8.59 -13.14
C SER A 123 -4.41 7.17 -12.90
N ARG A 124 -5.12 6.13 -13.37
CA ARG A 124 -4.81 4.73 -13.05
C ARG A 124 -4.65 3.89 -14.31
N PRO A 125 -3.43 3.81 -14.87
CA PRO A 125 -3.18 3.21 -16.19
C PRO A 125 -3.62 1.74 -16.30
N LEU A 126 -3.68 1.00 -15.21
CA LEU A 126 -4.10 -0.41 -15.19
C LEU A 126 -5.62 -0.60 -15.18
N LEU A 127 -6.43 0.46 -15.03
CA LEU A 127 -7.89 0.34 -15.02
C LEU A 127 -8.48 0.68 -16.39
N ASN A 128 -9.26 -0.24 -16.93
CA ASN A 128 -10.09 0.03 -18.09
C ASN A 128 -11.41 0.65 -17.64
N SER A 129 -11.65 1.92 -17.99
CA SER A 129 -12.86 2.65 -17.62
C SER A 129 -14.15 2.08 -18.22
N LEU A 130 -14.07 1.46 -19.42
CA LEU A 130 -15.22 0.85 -20.10
C LEU A 130 -15.69 -0.44 -19.38
N ASN A 131 -14.78 -1.17 -18.74
CA ASN A 131 -15.05 -2.43 -18.04
C ASN A 131 -14.47 -2.42 -16.62
N LEU A 132 -14.72 -1.36 -15.86
CA LEU A 132 -14.09 -1.12 -14.56
C LEU A 132 -14.28 -2.27 -13.56
N LYS A 133 -15.50 -2.82 -13.44
CA LYS A 133 -15.75 -3.95 -12.52
C LYS A 133 -14.91 -5.17 -12.88
N LYS A 134 -14.83 -5.51 -14.17
CA LYS A 134 -14.03 -6.65 -14.64
C LYS A 134 -12.54 -6.40 -14.40
N SER A 135 -12.03 -5.21 -14.71
CA SER A 135 -10.62 -4.84 -14.44
C SER A 135 -10.27 -4.96 -12.96
N ILE A 136 -11.11 -4.43 -12.06
CA ILE A 136 -10.90 -4.53 -10.61
C ILE A 136 -10.84 -6.00 -10.19
N ASN A 137 -11.80 -6.82 -10.64
CA ASN A 137 -11.88 -8.24 -10.28
C ASN A 137 -10.63 -9.00 -10.76
N THR A 138 -10.24 -8.82 -12.02
CA THR A 138 -9.05 -9.47 -12.59
C THR A 138 -7.80 -9.10 -11.80
N ILE A 139 -7.54 -7.79 -11.63
CA ILE A 139 -6.34 -7.33 -10.93
C ILE A 139 -6.34 -7.79 -9.46
N LEU A 140 -7.48 -7.79 -8.79
CA LEU A 140 -7.57 -8.26 -7.40
C LEU A 140 -7.27 -9.76 -7.30
N ASN A 141 -7.88 -10.58 -8.16
CA ASN A 141 -7.66 -12.03 -8.17
C ASN A 141 -6.19 -12.39 -8.42
N ASP A 142 -5.52 -11.70 -9.35
CA ASP A 142 -4.09 -11.90 -9.64
C ASP A 142 -3.20 -11.56 -8.45
N ARG A 143 -3.61 -10.58 -7.64
CA ARG A 143 -2.79 -10.01 -6.54
C ARG A 143 -3.11 -10.55 -5.16
N ILE A 144 -4.27 -11.14 -4.94
CA ILE A 144 -4.70 -11.59 -3.60
C ILE A 144 -3.73 -12.59 -2.97
N LYS A 145 -3.14 -13.49 -3.78
CA LYS A 145 -2.13 -14.46 -3.32
C LYS A 145 -0.86 -13.80 -2.75
N PHE A 146 -0.53 -12.61 -3.24
CA PHE A 146 0.60 -11.83 -2.73
C PHE A 146 0.19 -11.03 -1.49
N TYR A 147 -0.97 -10.36 -1.51
CA TYR A 147 -1.46 -9.61 -0.34
C TYR A 147 -1.67 -10.50 0.88
N ASN A 148 -2.08 -11.76 0.68
CA ASN A 148 -2.19 -12.76 1.75
C ASN A 148 -0.89 -13.04 2.49
N GLN A 149 0.26 -12.65 1.95
CA GLN A 149 1.57 -12.79 2.60
C GLN A 149 1.90 -11.62 3.54
N ALA A 150 1.03 -10.64 3.68
CA ALA A 150 1.16 -9.61 4.70
C ALA A 150 0.93 -10.20 6.09
N GLN A 151 1.62 -9.66 7.10
CA GLN A 151 1.56 -10.17 8.49
C GLN A 151 0.21 -9.91 9.15
N ILE A 152 -0.43 -8.79 8.82
CA ILE A 152 -1.72 -8.38 9.40
C ILE A 152 -2.71 -8.14 8.27
N HIS A 153 -3.94 -8.63 8.43
CA HIS A 153 -5.01 -8.45 7.46
C HIS A 153 -6.17 -7.69 8.10
N ILE A 154 -6.53 -6.55 7.52
CA ILE A 154 -7.62 -5.69 8.00
C ILE A 154 -8.69 -5.57 6.93
N LYS A 155 -9.88 -6.13 7.19
CA LYS A 155 -11.06 -5.89 6.35
C LYS A 155 -11.53 -4.44 6.55
N VAL A 156 -11.61 -3.67 5.46
CA VAL A 156 -11.94 -2.23 5.52
C VAL A 156 -13.34 -1.89 5.01
N ASP A 157 -14.12 -2.91 4.68
CA ASP A 157 -15.49 -2.73 4.20
C ASP A 157 -16.39 -2.23 5.33
N LYS A 158 -17.24 -1.24 5.02
CA LYS A 158 -18.22 -0.64 5.94
C LYS A 158 -17.63 0.03 7.19
N LEU A 159 -16.30 0.15 7.30
CA LEU A 159 -15.64 0.82 8.41
C LEU A 159 -15.28 2.26 8.07
N ILE A 160 -15.36 3.15 9.07
CA ILE A 160 -14.79 4.47 9.00
C ILE A 160 -13.29 4.43 9.31
N ILE A 161 -12.58 5.52 8.97
CA ILE A 161 -11.11 5.55 9.06
C ILE A 161 -10.60 5.31 10.48
N SER A 162 -11.27 5.90 11.50
CA SER A 162 -10.89 5.72 12.90
C SER A 162 -10.99 4.26 13.34
N GLU A 163 -12.07 3.56 12.98
CA GLU A 163 -12.25 2.13 13.29
C GLU A 163 -11.19 1.25 12.63
N ILE A 164 -10.78 1.58 11.39
CA ILE A 164 -9.71 0.87 10.71
C ILE A 164 -8.37 1.08 11.45
N VAL A 165 -8.08 2.31 11.85
CA VAL A 165 -6.86 2.66 12.60
C VAL A 165 -6.84 1.95 13.95
N ASP A 166 -7.96 1.93 14.68
CA ASP A 166 -8.07 1.26 15.99
C ASP A 166 -7.86 -0.26 15.86
N LYS A 167 -8.43 -0.88 14.82
CA LYS A 167 -8.18 -2.29 14.52
C LYS A 167 -6.72 -2.57 14.21
N ILE A 168 -6.06 -1.71 13.42
CA ILE A 168 -4.63 -1.85 13.13
C ILE A 168 -3.82 -1.81 14.42
N ILE A 169 -4.06 -0.82 15.29
CA ILE A 169 -3.33 -0.67 16.55
C ILE A 169 -3.51 -1.90 17.43
N LYS A 170 -4.76 -2.36 17.58
CA LYS A 170 -5.08 -3.57 18.36
C LYS A 170 -4.34 -4.81 17.82
N GLU A 171 -4.27 -4.99 16.51
CA GLU A 171 -3.53 -6.12 15.92
C GLU A 171 -2.01 -6.01 16.12
N LEU A 172 -1.45 -4.78 16.03
CA LEU A 172 -0.04 -4.54 16.33
C LEU A 172 0.28 -4.89 17.81
N GLU A 173 -0.59 -4.49 18.75
CA GLU A 173 -0.45 -4.82 20.16
C GLU A 173 -0.57 -6.33 20.42
N ASN A 174 -1.57 -7.00 19.81
CA ASN A 174 -1.77 -8.45 19.92
C ASN A 174 -0.52 -9.23 19.47
N GLN A 175 0.17 -8.75 18.43
CA GLN A 175 1.42 -9.35 17.94
C GLN A 175 2.66 -8.90 18.71
N LYS A 176 2.48 -8.16 19.83
CA LYS A 176 3.56 -7.61 20.67
C LYS A 176 4.55 -6.74 19.87
N ILE A 177 4.07 -6.09 18.83
CA ILE A 177 4.82 -5.11 18.07
C ILE A 177 4.76 -3.80 18.85
N LYS A 178 5.88 -3.37 19.42
CA LYS A 178 5.94 -2.08 20.12
C LYS A 178 5.72 -0.92 19.14
N LEU A 179 4.77 -0.06 19.49
CA LEU A 179 4.35 1.12 18.76
C LEU A 179 5.22 2.34 19.05
#